data_9426108febbf22559f1c7b49af328a76
#
_entry.id   9426108febbf22559f1c7b49af328a76
#
_cell.length_a   1.000
_cell.length_b   1.000
_cell.length_c   1.000
_cell.angle_alpha   90.00
_cell.angle_beta   90.00
_cell.angle_gamma   90.00
#
_symmetry.space_group_name_H-M   'P 1'
#
loop_
_entity.id
_entity.type
_entity.pdbx_description
1 polymer ?
#
loop_
_entity_poly.entity_id
_entity_poly.type
_entity_poly.pdbx_seq_one_letter_code
_entity_poly.pdbx_strand_id
1 'polypeptide(L)'
;MKLNQIGWVALSGLFAVSLAGCAAQTDQAAAGSEQAVDQAETEGPAAEQAATDEQVDEATAEQEAANPAELQIVDSGWFAADNGMVDFAVEVQNPNHTVEAIDPVIEVVGKDDAGNVIFDETIETPGVLPDSTYYYSYVAGSSSPTAAEGGEVVKPATVEFSISTPEGSWQATDQKLADVYTVQDNGATDSDFGAKEFTGTVTASESLDGAAQSRVDVVLLDGNGKIEGGFFKIVDTQPGQAADYDIFAIDAPDYASYAVYASPWNEDAGDAEADAA
;
A
#
# COMPACT_ATOMS: atom_id res chain seq x y z
N MET A 1 -9.32 6.11 -47.91
CA MET A 1 -9.88 7.45 -48.10
C MET A 1 -11.08 7.58 -47.21
N LYS A 2 -10.92 8.20 -46.05
CA LYS A 2 -11.77 9.04 -45.19
C LYS A 2 -11.23 8.99 -43.76
N LEU A 3 -10.51 10.03 -43.39
CA LEU A 3 -10.19 10.39 -42.00
C LEU A 3 -11.48 10.74 -41.28
N ASN A 4 -11.65 10.23 -40.07
CA ASN A 4 -12.52 10.83 -39.07
C ASN A 4 -11.68 11.19 -37.86
N GLN A 5 -11.46 12.49 -37.71
CA GLN A 5 -10.94 13.09 -36.49
C GLN A 5 -12.11 13.14 -35.48
N ILE A 6 -11.94 12.58 -34.30
CA ILE A 6 -12.78 12.85 -33.15
C ILE A 6 -11.92 13.43 -32.07
N GLY A 7 -12.34 14.64 -31.67
CA GLY A 7 -11.58 15.55 -30.85
C GLY A 7 -11.44 15.15 -29.38
N TRP A 8 -10.35 15.53 -28.84
CA TRP A 8 -10.00 15.51 -27.44
C TRP A 8 -10.80 16.58 -26.67
N VAL A 9 -11.56 16.15 -25.67
CA VAL A 9 -12.10 17.04 -24.65
C VAL A 9 -11.31 16.81 -23.37
N ALA A 10 -10.39 17.74 -23.10
CA ALA A 10 -9.72 17.83 -21.82
C ALA A 10 -10.68 18.43 -20.79
N LEU A 11 -11.02 17.69 -19.77
CA LEU A 11 -11.80 18.16 -18.63
C LEU A 11 -10.86 18.36 -17.45
N SER A 12 -10.30 19.58 -17.35
CA SER A 12 -9.52 20.03 -16.19
C SER A 12 -10.48 20.44 -15.07
N GLY A 13 -10.66 19.61 -14.07
CA GLY A 13 -11.40 19.92 -12.86
C GLY A 13 -10.50 20.56 -11.81
N LEU A 14 -10.46 21.91 -11.76
CA LEU A 14 -9.88 22.65 -10.64
C LEU A 14 -10.88 22.64 -9.47
N PHE A 15 -10.54 22.01 -8.36
CA PHE A 15 -11.23 22.23 -7.09
C PHE A 15 -10.55 23.37 -6.35
N ALA A 16 -11.17 24.55 -6.38
CA ALA A 16 -10.80 25.67 -5.52
C ALA A 16 -11.64 25.60 -4.24
N VAL A 17 -10.97 25.34 -3.12
CA VAL A 17 -11.59 25.49 -1.78
C VAL A 17 -11.42 26.94 -1.35
N SER A 18 -12.53 27.70 -1.35
CA SER A 18 -12.59 29.07 -0.83
C SER A 18 -12.97 29.06 0.65
N LEU A 19 -12.02 29.41 1.49
CA LEU A 19 -12.26 29.78 2.90
C LEU A 19 -12.79 31.22 2.93
N ALA A 20 -14.07 31.35 3.28
CA ALA A 20 -14.67 32.64 3.59
C ALA A 20 -14.41 33.00 5.06
N GLY A 21 -13.48 33.92 5.32
CA GLY A 21 -13.30 34.56 6.61
C GLY A 21 -14.29 35.72 6.79
N CYS A 22 -15.11 35.69 7.82
CA CYS A 22 -15.88 36.84 8.26
C CYS A 22 -15.03 37.79 9.06
N ALA A 23 -14.78 38.98 8.51
CA ALA A 23 -14.29 40.13 9.26
C ALA A 23 -15.50 40.94 9.75
N ALA A 24 -15.65 41.14 11.05
CA ALA A 24 -16.52 42.16 11.61
C ALA A 24 -15.66 43.32 12.11
N GLN A 25 -15.79 44.47 11.42
CA GLN A 25 -15.30 45.75 11.91
C GLN A 25 -16.32 46.35 12.90
N THR A 26 -15.85 46.84 14.00
CA THR A 26 -16.50 47.95 14.71
C THR A 26 -15.45 48.91 15.22
N ASP A 27 -15.46 50.11 14.62
CA ASP A 27 -14.85 51.31 15.13
C ASP A 27 -15.59 51.77 16.41
N GLN A 28 -14.85 52.18 17.44
CA GLN A 28 -15.15 53.41 18.17
C GLN A 28 -13.97 53.84 19.05
N ALA A 29 -13.60 55.08 18.86
CA ALA A 29 -12.59 55.81 19.60
C ALA A 29 -13.17 56.31 20.95
N ALA A 30 -12.34 56.39 21.99
CA ALA A 30 -12.11 57.60 22.82
C ALA A 30 -11.21 57.33 24.04
N ALA A 31 -10.16 58.07 24.08
CA ALA A 31 -9.52 58.82 25.18
C ALA A 31 -9.37 58.23 26.57
N GLY A 32 -8.11 58.12 27.04
CA GLY A 32 -7.63 58.71 28.30
C GLY A 32 -7.58 57.81 29.53
N SER A 33 -6.37 57.47 29.92
CA SER A 33 -5.68 57.89 31.14
C SER A 33 -4.51 56.95 31.47
N GLU A 34 -3.37 57.62 31.75
CA GLU A 34 -2.17 56.98 32.31
C GLU A 34 -2.44 56.43 33.71
N GLN A 35 -2.01 55.17 33.92
CA GLN A 35 -1.53 54.75 35.24
C GLN A 35 -0.50 53.62 35.04
N ALA A 36 0.72 53.95 35.44
CA ALA A 36 1.81 52.99 35.60
C ALA A 36 1.51 52.10 36.80
N VAL A 37 1.55 50.78 36.61
CA VAL A 37 1.69 49.80 37.68
C VAL A 37 2.61 48.69 37.19
N ASP A 38 3.77 48.68 37.80
CA ASP A 38 4.63 47.58 38.26
C ASP A 38 4.67 46.27 37.45
N GLN A 39 5.88 46.00 36.93
CA GLN A 39 6.29 44.70 36.39
C GLN A 39 6.37 43.66 37.51
N ALA A 40 5.53 42.68 37.46
CA ALA A 40 5.81 41.38 38.05
C ALA A 40 6.05 40.41 36.90
N GLU A 41 7.32 40.05 36.67
CA GLU A 41 7.72 38.92 35.85
C GLU A 41 7.11 37.66 36.48
N THR A 42 6.13 37.09 35.79
CA THR A 42 5.70 35.73 36.06
C THR A 42 6.27 34.88 34.95
N GLU A 43 7.43 34.28 35.22
CA GLU A 43 7.87 33.10 34.48
C GLU A 43 6.80 32.03 34.62
N GLY A 44 6.03 31.79 33.60
CA GLY A 44 5.04 30.73 33.52
C GLY A 44 5.59 29.53 32.71
N PRO A 45 5.10 28.34 32.94
CA PRO A 45 5.77 27.08 32.63
C PRO A 45 5.63 26.68 31.17
N ALA A 46 6.55 27.12 30.34
CA ALA A 46 6.68 26.65 28.95
C ALA A 46 7.53 25.36 28.81
N ALA A 47 8.20 24.97 29.92
CA ALA A 47 9.09 23.79 29.91
C ALA A 47 8.40 22.47 30.33
N GLU A 48 7.20 22.55 30.92
CA GLU A 48 6.52 21.36 31.43
C GLU A 48 5.55 20.74 30.43
N GLN A 49 5.13 21.50 29.41
CA GLN A 49 4.24 20.99 28.36
C GLN A 49 4.95 20.18 27.27
N ALA A 50 6.21 20.51 26.95
CA ALA A 50 6.98 19.76 25.96
C ALA A 50 7.39 18.36 26.49
N ALA A 51 7.65 18.27 27.81
CA ALA A 51 8.03 16.98 28.43
C ALA A 51 6.82 16.03 28.61
N THR A 52 5.59 16.55 28.63
CA THR A 52 4.39 15.72 28.72
C THR A 52 3.97 15.13 27.38
N ASP A 53 4.19 15.83 26.26
CA ASP A 53 3.82 15.30 24.95
C ASP A 53 4.79 14.16 24.52
N GLU A 54 6.10 14.30 24.73
CA GLU A 54 7.06 13.22 24.50
C GLU A 54 6.81 11.98 25.36
N GLN A 55 6.43 12.15 26.63
CA GLN A 55 6.13 11.03 27.52
C GLN A 55 4.83 10.31 27.17
N VAL A 56 3.84 11.01 26.63
CA VAL A 56 2.59 10.39 26.19
C VAL A 56 2.81 9.55 24.94
N ASP A 57 3.62 10.03 23.99
CA ASP A 57 3.93 9.31 22.75
C ASP A 57 4.74 8.03 23.03
N GLU A 58 5.76 8.08 23.89
CA GLU A 58 6.56 6.92 24.26
C GLU A 58 5.72 5.86 25.01
N ALA A 59 4.86 6.28 25.95
CA ALA A 59 3.97 5.36 26.66
C ALA A 59 2.92 4.71 25.74
N THR A 60 2.47 5.42 24.71
CA THR A 60 1.53 4.90 23.71
C THR A 60 2.23 3.86 22.83
N ALA A 61 3.45 4.15 22.36
CA ALA A 61 4.25 3.24 21.56
C ALA A 61 4.58 1.94 22.32
N GLU A 62 4.98 2.02 23.60
CA GLU A 62 5.21 0.85 24.44
C GLU A 62 3.93 0.02 24.64
N GLN A 63 2.78 0.66 24.79
CA GLN A 63 1.50 -0.02 24.96
C GLN A 63 1.06 -0.73 23.67
N GLU A 64 1.20 -0.10 22.50
CA GLU A 64 0.91 -0.72 21.20
C GLU A 64 1.87 -1.88 20.93
N ALA A 65 3.17 -1.72 21.18
CA ALA A 65 4.16 -2.79 21.01
C ALA A 65 3.89 -4.01 21.91
N ALA A 66 3.32 -3.77 23.10
CA ALA A 66 2.96 -4.84 24.03
C ALA A 66 1.65 -5.56 23.67
N ASN A 67 0.76 -4.91 22.93
CA ASN A 67 -0.53 -5.46 22.53
C ASN A 67 -1.00 -4.82 21.22
N PRO A 68 -0.32 -5.10 20.11
CA PRO A 68 -0.66 -4.54 18.81
C PRO A 68 -2.03 -5.03 18.33
N ALA A 69 -2.73 -4.18 17.59
CA ALA A 69 -3.91 -4.60 16.85
C ALA A 69 -3.46 -5.42 15.63
N GLU A 70 -4.17 -6.50 15.34
CA GLU A 70 -3.89 -7.37 14.19
C GLU A 70 -4.03 -6.60 12.86
N LEU A 71 -3.20 -6.98 11.88
CA LEU A 71 -3.35 -6.54 10.49
C LEU A 71 -4.71 -6.98 9.94
N GLN A 72 -5.24 -6.21 9.00
CA GLN A 72 -6.54 -6.49 8.39
C GLN A 72 -6.42 -6.55 6.87
N ILE A 73 -6.99 -7.58 6.23
CA ILE A 73 -7.29 -7.54 4.81
C ILE A 73 -8.64 -6.84 4.66
N VAL A 74 -8.64 -5.65 4.04
CA VAL A 74 -9.84 -4.81 3.90
C VAL A 74 -10.49 -4.95 2.54
N ASP A 75 -9.75 -5.34 1.52
CA ASP A 75 -10.25 -5.76 0.20
C ASP A 75 -9.32 -6.82 -0.41
N SER A 76 -9.86 -7.62 -1.32
CA SER A 76 -9.10 -8.63 -2.06
C SER A 76 -9.82 -9.00 -3.35
N GLY A 77 -9.03 -9.38 -4.35
CA GLY A 77 -9.55 -9.87 -5.61
C GLY A 77 -8.55 -10.80 -6.29
N TRP A 78 -9.06 -11.65 -7.17
CA TRP A 78 -8.26 -12.64 -7.87
C TRP A 78 -8.91 -13.06 -9.18
N PHE A 79 -8.09 -13.57 -10.08
CA PHE A 79 -8.55 -14.29 -11.27
C PHE A 79 -7.65 -15.51 -11.53
N ALA A 80 -8.21 -16.51 -12.20
CA ALA A 80 -7.48 -17.71 -12.53
C ALA A 80 -7.02 -17.65 -14.00
N ALA A 81 -5.72 -17.71 -14.23
CA ALA A 81 -5.10 -17.84 -15.53
C ALA A 81 -5.47 -19.17 -16.20
N ASP A 82 -5.17 -19.32 -17.49
CA ASP A 82 -5.50 -20.53 -18.24
C ASP A 82 -4.73 -21.77 -17.78
N ASN A 83 -3.60 -21.59 -17.14
CA ASN A 83 -2.81 -22.68 -16.54
C ASN A 83 -3.28 -23.09 -15.15
N GLY A 84 -4.32 -22.42 -14.57
CA GLY A 84 -4.86 -22.69 -13.25
C GLY A 84 -4.19 -21.94 -12.12
N MET A 85 -3.12 -21.20 -12.39
CA MET A 85 -2.54 -20.28 -11.41
C MET A 85 -3.50 -19.12 -11.11
N VAL A 86 -3.37 -18.54 -9.95
CA VAL A 86 -4.22 -17.46 -9.48
C VAL A 86 -3.38 -16.21 -9.28
N ASP A 87 -3.63 -15.21 -10.11
CA ASP A 87 -3.11 -13.86 -9.88
C ASP A 87 -4.07 -13.13 -8.95
N PHE A 88 -3.56 -12.59 -7.85
CA PHE A 88 -4.38 -11.93 -6.85
C PHE A 88 -3.76 -10.62 -6.36
N ALA A 89 -4.57 -9.80 -5.75
CA ALA A 89 -4.12 -8.69 -4.92
C ALA A 89 -4.97 -8.60 -3.65
N VAL A 90 -4.33 -8.19 -2.56
CA VAL A 90 -4.97 -7.89 -1.28
C VAL A 90 -4.60 -6.48 -0.84
N GLU A 91 -5.54 -5.82 -0.19
CA GLU A 91 -5.35 -4.55 0.50
C GLU A 91 -5.20 -4.84 1.99
N VAL A 92 -4.01 -4.58 2.55
CA VAL A 92 -3.65 -4.84 3.94
C VAL A 92 -3.54 -3.52 4.69
N GLN A 93 -4.25 -3.41 5.79
CA GLN A 93 -4.20 -2.24 6.68
C GLN A 93 -3.51 -2.59 7.99
N ASN A 94 -2.56 -1.73 8.41
CA ASN A 94 -2.04 -1.70 9.76
C ASN A 94 -2.77 -0.59 10.55
N PRO A 95 -3.64 -0.95 11.51
CA PRO A 95 -4.39 0.03 12.29
C PRO A 95 -3.59 0.64 13.45
N ASN A 96 -2.37 0.17 13.70
CA ASN A 96 -1.51 0.69 14.75
C ASN A 96 -0.89 2.02 14.33
N HIS A 97 -0.54 2.86 15.30
CA HIS A 97 -0.01 4.22 15.05
C HIS A 97 1.50 4.31 15.18
N THR A 98 2.12 3.41 15.93
CA THR A 98 3.52 3.51 16.34
C THR A 98 4.31 2.21 16.13
N VAL A 99 3.66 1.13 15.68
CA VAL A 99 4.32 -0.15 15.45
C VAL A 99 4.08 -0.66 14.05
N GLU A 100 5.14 -1.17 13.43
CA GLU A 100 5.09 -1.91 12.18
C GLU A 100 5.01 -3.41 12.44
N ALA A 101 4.36 -4.13 11.54
CA ALA A 101 4.42 -5.57 11.47
C ALA A 101 5.61 -5.98 10.62
N ILE A 102 6.51 -6.80 11.15
CA ILE A 102 7.66 -7.36 10.43
C ILE A 102 7.28 -8.74 9.91
N ASP A 103 7.56 -8.98 8.63
CA ASP A 103 7.36 -10.26 7.95
C ASP A 103 5.96 -10.88 8.21
N PRO A 104 4.88 -10.14 8.00
CA PRO A 104 3.54 -10.72 8.11
C PRO A 104 3.33 -11.76 7.01
N VAL A 105 2.44 -12.70 7.28
CA VAL A 105 2.20 -13.87 6.44
C VAL A 105 0.78 -13.84 5.91
N ILE A 106 0.63 -13.94 4.59
CA ILE A 106 -0.66 -14.14 3.92
C ILE A 106 -0.82 -15.62 3.61
N GLU A 107 -1.92 -16.21 4.07
CA GLU A 107 -2.38 -17.54 3.69
C GLU A 107 -3.39 -17.40 2.56
N VAL A 108 -3.21 -18.20 1.49
CA VAL A 108 -4.04 -18.19 0.28
C VAL A 108 -4.57 -19.60 0.04
N VAL A 109 -5.88 -19.80 0.20
CA VAL A 109 -6.50 -21.11 0.07
C VAL A 109 -7.46 -21.13 -1.12
N GLY A 110 -7.13 -21.91 -2.15
CA GLY A 110 -8.00 -22.14 -3.31
C GLY A 110 -8.86 -23.40 -3.13
N LYS A 111 -10.17 -23.30 -3.42
CA LYS A 111 -11.13 -24.39 -3.30
C LYS A 111 -11.89 -24.59 -4.60
N ASP A 112 -12.22 -25.86 -4.90
CA ASP A 112 -13.10 -26.24 -6.01
C ASP A 112 -14.59 -25.98 -5.72
N ASP A 113 -15.47 -26.22 -6.69
CA ASP A 113 -16.93 -26.07 -6.55
C ASP A 113 -17.53 -26.96 -5.45
N ALA A 114 -16.87 -28.04 -5.07
CA ALA A 114 -17.29 -28.95 -3.99
C ALA A 114 -16.77 -28.52 -2.61
N GLY A 115 -15.93 -27.48 -2.56
CA GLY A 115 -15.29 -26.97 -1.35
C GLY A 115 -14.02 -27.74 -0.95
N ASN A 116 -13.47 -28.59 -1.82
CA ASN A 116 -12.20 -29.25 -1.54
C ASN A 116 -11.06 -28.26 -1.79
N VAL A 117 -10.07 -28.26 -0.91
CA VAL A 117 -8.84 -27.47 -1.08
C VAL A 117 -8.05 -28.06 -2.25
N ILE A 118 -7.70 -27.21 -3.22
CA ILE A 118 -6.88 -27.54 -4.37
C ILE A 118 -5.45 -26.99 -4.26
N PHE A 119 -5.28 -25.90 -3.52
CA PHE A 119 -3.98 -25.41 -3.04
C PHE A 119 -4.16 -24.65 -1.71
N ASP A 120 -3.09 -24.63 -0.95
CA ASP A 120 -2.97 -23.91 0.33
C ASP A 120 -1.52 -23.46 0.42
N GLU A 121 -1.33 -22.15 0.26
CA GLU A 121 0.00 -21.54 0.14
C GLU A 121 0.14 -20.41 1.15
N THR A 122 1.34 -20.30 1.69
CA THR A 122 1.71 -19.28 2.68
C THR A 122 2.78 -18.40 2.07
N ILE A 123 2.57 -17.07 2.12
CA ILE A 123 3.42 -16.09 1.46
C ILE A 123 3.87 -15.08 2.52
N GLU A 124 5.17 -14.99 2.76
CA GLU A 124 5.76 -13.92 3.57
C GLU A 124 5.71 -12.61 2.80
N THR A 125 5.31 -11.54 3.47
CA THR A 125 5.24 -10.21 2.87
C THR A 125 6.20 -9.25 3.55
N PRO A 126 6.60 -8.17 2.87
CA PRO A 126 7.37 -7.10 3.52
C PRO A 126 6.65 -6.53 4.73
N GLY A 127 7.39 -5.84 5.59
CA GLY A 127 6.83 -5.17 6.75
C GLY A 127 5.73 -4.15 6.38
N VAL A 128 4.74 -4.03 7.26
CA VAL A 128 3.60 -3.10 7.08
C VAL A 128 3.71 -1.99 8.12
N LEU A 129 4.09 -0.80 7.65
CA LEU A 129 4.29 0.40 8.48
C LEU A 129 2.98 0.84 9.18
N PRO A 130 3.07 1.56 10.31
CA PRO A 130 1.90 2.03 11.05
C PRO A 130 1.07 3.04 10.25
N ASP A 131 -0.23 3.10 10.53
CA ASP A 131 -1.21 3.99 9.86
C ASP A 131 -1.20 3.85 8.32
N SER A 132 -0.79 2.69 7.81
CA SER A 132 -0.63 2.50 6.38
C SER A 132 -1.57 1.46 5.80
N THR A 133 -1.78 1.59 4.50
CA THR A 133 -2.46 0.60 3.67
C THR A 133 -1.47 0.15 2.60
N TYR A 134 -1.24 -1.15 2.53
CA TYR A 134 -0.39 -1.80 1.53
C TYR A 134 -1.24 -2.59 0.56
N TYR A 135 -0.80 -2.58 -0.69
CA TYR A 135 -1.33 -3.47 -1.72
C TYR A 135 -0.27 -4.51 -2.03
N TYR A 136 -0.66 -5.76 -1.96
CA TYR A 136 0.23 -6.88 -2.22
C TYR A 136 -0.37 -7.80 -3.26
N SER A 137 0.27 -7.88 -4.43
CA SER A 137 -0.12 -8.73 -5.55
C SER A 137 0.83 -9.92 -5.66
N TYR A 138 0.32 -11.11 -5.88
CA TYR A 138 1.14 -12.30 -6.04
C TYR A 138 0.45 -13.35 -6.90
N VAL A 139 1.16 -14.47 -7.11
CA VAL A 139 0.64 -15.61 -7.87
C VAL A 139 0.62 -16.84 -6.96
N ALA A 140 -0.56 -17.47 -6.82
CA ALA A 140 -0.74 -18.69 -6.06
C ALA A 140 -1.17 -19.85 -6.97
N GLY A 141 -1.20 -21.07 -6.43
CA GLY A 141 -1.62 -22.26 -7.14
C GLY A 141 -0.52 -22.93 -7.97
N SER A 142 0.75 -22.52 -7.80
CA SER A 142 1.89 -23.15 -8.47
C SER A 142 2.13 -24.60 -8.02
N SER A 143 1.75 -24.90 -6.77
CA SER A 143 1.83 -26.22 -6.16
C SER A 143 0.65 -27.15 -6.49
N SER A 144 -0.34 -26.68 -7.29
CA SER A 144 -1.49 -27.49 -7.65
C SER A 144 -1.08 -28.76 -8.42
N PRO A 145 -1.39 -29.97 -7.94
CA PRO A 145 -0.91 -31.22 -8.55
C PRO A 145 -1.35 -31.42 -9.99
N THR A 146 -2.40 -30.76 -10.43
CA THR A 146 -3.00 -30.93 -11.76
C THR A 146 -2.28 -30.19 -12.86
N ALA A 147 -1.56 -29.13 -12.57
CA ALA A 147 -0.76 -28.43 -13.56
C ALA A 147 0.54 -29.19 -13.93
N ALA A 148 1.08 -29.99 -13.01
CA ALA A 148 2.35 -30.70 -13.18
C ALA A 148 2.24 -32.03 -13.96
N GLU A 149 1.06 -32.67 -14.05
CA GLU A 149 0.89 -34.02 -14.58
C GLU A 149 0.18 -34.11 -15.93
N GLY A 150 -0.12 -33.00 -16.60
CA GLY A 150 -0.83 -33.00 -17.91
C GLY A 150 -2.31 -33.43 -17.80
N GLY A 151 -2.88 -33.31 -16.59
CA GLY A 151 -4.30 -33.47 -16.34
C GLY A 151 -5.11 -32.26 -16.80
N GLU A 152 -6.44 -32.34 -16.60
CA GLU A 152 -7.32 -31.20 -16.80
C GLU A 152 -6.98 -30.11 -15.75
N VAL A 153 -6.77 -28.87 -16.22
CA VAL A 153 -6.48 -27.74 -15.33
C VAL A 153 -7.71 -27.45 -14.45
N VAL A 154 -7.56 -27.60 -13.14
CA VAL A 154 -8.60 -27.28 -12.19
C VAL A 154 -8.39 -25.84 -11.73
N LYS A 155 -9.33 -24.96 -12.09
CA LYS A 155 -9.36 -23.57 -11.58
C LYS A 155 -10.13 -23.54 -10.26
N PRO A 156 -9.72 -22.73 -9.28
CA PRO A 156 -10.52 -22.58 -8.06
C PRO A 156 -11.86 -21.92 -8.36
N ALA A 157 -12.88 -22.31 -7.62
CA ALA A 157 -14.18 -21.67 -7.59
C ALA A 157 -14.21 -20.52 -6.57
N THR A 158 -13.41 -20.64 -5.51
CA THR A 158 -13.22 -19.62 -4.48
C THR A 158 -11.77 -19.58 -4.04
N VAL A 159 -11.29 -18.36 -3.70
CA VAL A 159 -10.00 -18.15 -3.04
C VAL A 159 -10.26 -17.38 -1.77
N GLU A 160 -9.73 -17.86 -0.67
CA GLU A 160 -9.82 -17.25 0.66
C GLU A 160 -8.44 -16.71 1.03
N PHE A 161 -8.43 -15.53 1.67
CA PHE A 161 -7.22 -14.88 2.13
C PHE A 161 -7.31 -14.65 3.63
N SER A 162 -6.22 -14.92 4.34
CA SER A 162 -6.03 -14.50 5.72
C SER A 162 -4.63 -13.90 5.91
N ILE A 163 -4.46 -13.07 6.94
CA ILE A 163 -3.17 -12.47 7.27
C ILE A 163 -2.89 -12.67 8.75
N SER A 164 -1.65 -12.94 9.07
CA SER A 164 -1.17 -13.04 10.44
C SER A 164 0.21 -12.42 10.58
N THR A 165 0.53 -11.95 11.78
CA THR A 165 1.87 -11.45 12.12
C THR A 165 2.48 -12.43 13.11
N PRO A 166 3.68 -13.00 12.85
CA PRO A 166 4.34 -13.91 13.77
C PRO A 166 4.55 -13.28 15.15
N GLU A 167 4.57 -14.12 16.18
CA GLU A 167 4.80 -13.65 17.56
C GLU A 167 6.19 -12.98 17.67
N GLY A 168 6.21 -11.75 18.20
CA GLY A 168 7.43 -10.97 18.35
C GLY A 168 7.87 -10.18 17.10
N SER A 169 7.06 -10.20 16.04
CA SER A 169 7.31 -9.48 14.79
C SER A 169 6.68 -8.09 14.74
N TRP A 170 6.42 -7.49 15.89
CA TRP A 170 6.00 -6.10 15.97
C TRP A 170 7.15 -5.22 16.47
N GLN A 171 7.44 -4.14 15.76
CA GLN A 171 8.53 -3.21 16.07
C GLN A 171 8.04 -1.78 16.10
N ALA A 172 8.46 -1.03 17.15
CA ALA A 172 8.17 0.40 17.21
C ALA A 172 8.93 1.17 16.12
N THR A 173 8.23 2.07 15.43
CA THR A 173 8.78 2.92 14.37
C THR A 173 8.01 4.23 14.26
N ASP A 174 8.69 5.29 13.84
CA ASP A 174 8.11 6.58 13.46
C ASP A 174 7.99 6.75 11.93
N GLN A 175 8.45 5.76 11.16
CA GLN A 175 8.41 5.78 9.71
C GLN A 175 6.98 5.69 9.19
N LYS A 176 6.66 6.48 8.16
CA LYS A 176 5.36 6.46 7.48
C LYS A 176 5.53 6.13 6.00
N LEU A 177 4.66 5.30 5.45
CA LEU A 177 4.72 4.86 4.05
C LEU A 177 4.70 6.03 3.06
N ALA A 178 3.89 7.04 3.32
CA ALA A 178 3.77 8.21 2.45
C ALA A 178 5.09 9.00 2.25
N ASP A 179 6.01 8.86 3.18
CA ASP A 179 7.31 9.54 3.15
C ASP A 179 8.41 8.68 2.48
N VAL A 180 8.07 7.43 2.14
CA VAL A 180 9.04 6.42 1.72
C VAL A 180 9.17 6.31 0.20
N TYR A 181 8.04 6.32 -0.52
CA TYR A 181 8.03 6.10 -1.97
C TYR A 181 7.20 7.14 -2.71
N THR A 182 7.66 7.47 -3.92
CA THR A 182 6.88 8.21 -4.92
C THR A 182 6.80 7.39 -6.19
N VAL A 183 5.58 7.16 -6.68
CA VAL A 183 5.33 6.48 -7.95
C VAL A 183 4.84 7.48 -8.98
N GLN A 184 5.42 7.43 -10.18
CA GLN A 184 4.94 8.14 -11.36
C GLN A 184 4.50 7.10 -12.39
N ASP A 185 3.19 6.97 -12.59
CA ASP A 185 2.59 6.09 -13.59
C ASP A 185 2.58 6.75 -14.98
N ASN A 186 3.06 6.05 -16.00
CA ASN A 186 3.05 6.50 -17.39
C ASN A 186 1.86 5.94 -18.18
N GLY A 187 1.06 5.08 -17.56
CA GLY A 187 -0.12 4.47 -18.15
C GLY A 187 0.09 3.03 -18.60
N ALA A 188 -1.02 2.42 -19.05
CA ALA A 188 -1.07 1.07 -19.57
C ALA A 188 -1.13 1.08 -21.10
N THR A 189 -0.38 0.17 -21.75
CA THR A 189 -0.40 -0.05 -23.20
C THR A 189 -0.64 -1.51 -23.52
N ASP A 190 -1.09 -1.80 -24.75
CA ASP A 190 -1.17 -3.16 -25.23
C ASP A 190 0.20 -3.58 -25.79
N SER A 191 0.71 -4.71 -25.33
CA SER A 191 1.94 -5.30 -25.85
C SER A 191 1.70 -6.04 -27.17
N ASP A 192 2.75 -6.27 -27.94
CA ASP A 192 2.69 -6.98 -29.24
C ASP A 192 2.23 -8.45 -29.09
N PHE A 193 2.28 -9.03 -27.90
CA PHE A 193 1.87 -10.40 -27.59
C PHE A 193 0.54 -10.51 -26.81
N GLY A 194 -0.21 -9.40 -26.72
CA GLY A 194 -1.58 -9.41 -26.19
C GLY A 194 -1.68 -9.23 -24.67
N ALA A 195 -0.54 -9.00 -23.97
CA ALA A 195 -0.58 -8.61 -22.55
C ALA A 195 -0.80 -7.08 -22.42
N LYS A 196 -1.27 -6.64 -21.26
CA LYS A 196 -1.16 -5.24 -20.86
C LYS A 196 0.24 -4.99 -20.30
N GLU A 197 0.81 -3.84 -20.64
CA GLU A 197 2.10 -3.39 -20.09
C GLU A 197 1.88 -2.08 -19.34
N PHE A 198 2.17 -2.09 -18.03
CA PHE A 198 2.12 -0.93 -17.14
C PHE A 198 3.53 -0.41 -16.94
N THR A 199 3.76 0.87 -17.21
CA THR A 199 5.09 1.46 -17.13
C THR A 199 5.10 2.73 -16.29
N GLY A 200 6.26 3.02 -15.70
CA GLY A 200 6.44 4.23 -14.91
C GLY A 200 7.77 4.26 -14.19
N THR A 201 7.86 5.11 -13.17
CA THR A 201 9.04 5.18 -12.31
C THR A 201 8.65 5.11 -10.85
N VAL A 202 9.52 4.51 -10.05
CA VAL A 202 9.47 4.52 -8.59
C VAL A 202 10.71 5.23 -8.06
N THR A 203 10.53 6.07 -7.04
CA THR A 203 11.62 6.76 -6.36
C THR A 203 11.51 6.49 -4.88
N ALA A 204 12.53 5.84 -4.31
CA ALA A 204 12.68 5.68 -2.88
C ALA A 204 13.17 6.99 -2.24
N SER A 205 12.70 7.32 -1.04
CA SER A 205 13.13 8.51 -0.30
C SER A 205 14.64 8.48 0.00
N GLU A 206 15.27 9.66 0.02
CA GLU A 206 16.67 9.79 0.46
C GLU A 206 16.89 9.40 1.93
N SER A 207 15.81 9.35 2.73
CA SER A 207 15.86 8.96 4.14
C SER A 207 15.92 7.45 4.37
N LEU A 208 15.69 6.64 3.33
CA LEU A 208 15.81 5.20 3.42
C LEU A 208 17.28 4.78 3.40
N ASP A 209 17.76 4.29 4.52
CA ASP A 209 19.10 3.70 4.62
C ASP A 209 19.12 2.34 3.91
N GLY A 210 19.80 2.29 2.77
CA GLY A 210 20.15 1.04 2.11
C GLY A 210 19.01 0.34 1.35
N ALA A 211 17.93 1.03 0.99
CA ALA A 211 16.91 0.45 0.13
C ALA A 211 17.52 0.02 -1.20
N ALA A 212 17.81 -1.27 -1.32
CA ALA A 212 18.33 -1.87 -2.54
C ALA A 212 17.21 -2.25 -3.49
N GLN A 213 16.01 -2.54 -2.99
CA GLN A 213 14.88 -3.00 -3.79
C GLN A 213 13.56 -2.39 -3.31
N SER A 214 12.70 -2.11 -4.27
CA SER A 214 11.31 -1.69 -4.06
C SER A 214 10.40 -2.67 -4.78
N ARG A 215 9.30 -2.99 -4.17
CA ARG A 215 8.21 -3.72 -4.81
C ARG A 215 7.24 -2.71 -5.42
N VAL A 216 6.87 -2.90 -6.67
CA VAL A 216 5.84 -2.13 -7.36
C VAL A 216 4.68 -3.06 -7.67
N ASP A 217 3.49 -2.74 -7.18
CA ASP A 217 2.26 -3.48 -7.37
C ASP A 217 1.30 -2.70 -8.26
N VAL A 218 0.74 -3.37 -9.26
CA VAL A 218 -0.39 -2.89 -10.08
C VAL A 218 -1.62 -3.64 -9.63
N VAL A 219 -2.62 -2.92 -9.14
CA VAL A 219 -3.89 -3.48 -8.66
C VAL A 219 -4.99 -3.15 -9.65
N LEU A 220 -5.67 -4.16 -10.16
CA LEU A 220 -6.78 -4.03 -11.10
C LEU A 220 -8.09 -3.84 -10.32
N LEU A 221 -8.91 -2.89 -10.77
CA LEU A 221 -10.13 -2.48 -10.07
C LEU A 221 -11.35 -2.58 -11.00
N ASP A 222 -12.46 -3.10 -10.48
CA ASP A 222 -13.76 -3.09 -11.14
C ASP A 222 -14.40 -1.69 -11.21
N GLY A 223 -15.60 -1.59 -11.80
CA GLY A 223 -16.33 -0.33 -11.92
C GLY A 223 -16.83 0.25 -10.59
N ASN A 224 -16.72 -0.47 -9.49
CA ASN A 224 -17.05 -0.05 -8.13
C ASN A 224 -15.81 0.25 -7.29
N GLY A 225 -14.61 0.07 -7.86
CA GLY A 225 -13.35 0.25 -7.19
C GLY A 225 -12.91 -0.94 -6.34
N LYS A 226 -13.51 -2.12 -6.53
CA LYS A 226 -13.09 -3.37 -5.88
C LYS A 226 -11.93 -4.02 -6.61
N ILE A 227 -11.05 -4.66 -5.86
CA ILE A 227 -9.91 -5.41 -6.38
C ILE A 227 -10.41 -6.61 -7.19
N GLU A 228 -9.88 -6.80 -8.41
CA GLU A 228 -10.10 -7.96 -9.29
C GLU A 228 -8.85 -8.83 -9.43
N GLY A 229 -7.70 -8.37 -8.94
CA GLY A 229 -6.41 -9.04 -9.00
C GLY A 229 -5.28 -8.03 -9.14
N GLY A 230 -4.07 -8.51 -9.40
CA GLY A 230 -2.94 -7.62 -9.56
C GLY A 230 -1.67 -8.32 -10.03
N PHE A 231 -0.66 -7.50 -10.31
CA PHE A 231 0.65 -7.91 -10.78
C PHE A 231 1.72 -7.12 -10.07
N PHE A 232 2.93 -7.64 -10.00
CA PHE A 232 4.02 -6.95 -9.34
C PHE A 232 5.35 -7.09 -10.07
N LYS A 233 6.28 -6.23 -9.68
CA LYS A 233 7.69 -6.32 -10.06
C LYS A 233 8.56 -5.82 -8.93
N ILE A 234 9.68 -6.50 -8.71
CA ILE A 234 10.75 -6.01 -7.86
C ILE A 234 11.69 -5.17 -8.72
N VAL A 235 12.02 -3.97 -8.24
CA VAL A 235 12.82 -2.97 -8.94
C VAL A 235 14.01 -2.58 -8.07
N ASP A 236 15.21 -2.62 -8.64
CA ASP A 236 16.40 -2.10 -7.97
C ASP A 236 16.30 -0.58 -7.84
N THR A 237 16.27 -0.08 -6.62
CA THR A 237 16.15 1.35 -6.33
C THR A 237 17.35 1.85 -5.54
N GLN A 238 17.66 3.13 -5.72
CA GLN A 238 18.61 3.85 -4.88
C GLN A 238 17.94 5.08 -4.28
N PRO A 239 18.23 5.42 -3.02
CA PRO A 239 17.62 6.57 -2.37
C PRO A 239 17.73 7.84 -3.21
N GLY A 240 16.62 8.54 -3.40
CA GLY A 240 16.53 9.77 -4.18
C GLY A 240 16.66 9.62 -5.70
N GLN A 241 16.79 8.41 -6.24
CA GLN A 241 16.89 8.18 -7.68
C GLN A 241 15.64 7.46 -8.20
N ALA A 242 15.11 7.95 -9.34
CA ALA A 242 14.02 7.27 -10.02
C ALA A 242 14.54 6.00 -10.71
N ALA A 243 13.81 4.91 -10.56
CA ALA A 243 14.03 3.65 -11.26
C ALA A 243 12.80 3.30 -12.09
N ASP A 244 13.00 2.84 -13.32
CA ASP A 244 11.92 2.47 -14.23
C ASP A 244 11.31 1.13 -13.82
N TYR A 245 9.99 1.00 -13.94
CA TYR A 245 9.30 -0.29 -13.91
C TYR A 245 8.53 -0.54 -15.21
N ASP A 246 8.43 -1.81 -15.57
CA ASP A 246 7.58 -2.37 -16.62
C ASP A 246 6.95 -3.65 -16.10
N ILE A 247 5.63 -3.70 -16.01
CA ILE A 247 4.87 -4.84 -15.47
C ILE A 247 3.96 -5.37 -16.58
N PHE A 248 4.13 -6.65 -16.92
CA PHE A 248 3.32 -7.32 -17.93
C PHE A 248 2.20 -8.11 -17.26
N ALA A 249 0.96 -7.74 -17.56
CA ALA A 249 -0.24 -8.41 -17.10
C ALA A 249 -0.72 -9.37 -18.19
N ILE A 250 -0.32 -10.64 -18.07
CA ILE A 250 -0.72 -11.71 -18.97
C ILE A 250 -2.06 -12.25 -18.46
N ASP A 251 -3.00 -12.52 -19.38
CA ASP A 251 -4.33 -13.06 -19.07
C ASP A 251 -5.16 -12.18 -18.11
N ALA A 252 -4.82 -10.88 -17.99
CA ALA A 252 -5.57 -9.95 -17.15
C ALA A 252 -7.06 -9.92 -17.54
N PRO A 253 -7.98 -9.95 -16.58
CA PRO A 253 -9.41 -9.77 -16.84
C PRO A 253 -9.69 -8.36 -17.39
N ASP A 254 -10.91 -8.14 -17.88
CA ASP A 254 -11.39 -6.79 -18.15
C ASP A 254 -11.49 -6.03 -16.82
N TYR A 255 -10.84 -4.88 -16.72
CA TYR A 255 -10.86 -4.00 -15.55
C TYR A 255 -11.34 -2.61 -15.92
N ALA A 256 -11.91 -1.88 -14.96
CA ALA A 256 -12.42 -0.52 -15.20
C ALA A 256 -11.32 0.54 -14.99
N SER A 257 -10.43 0.31 -14.03
CA SER A 257 -9.29 1.17 -13.69
C SER A 257 -8.21 0.33 -13.00
N TYR A 258 -7.07 0.93 -12.78
CA TYR A 258 -6.00 0.33 -11.99
C TYR A 258 -5.33 1.39 -11.12
N ALA A 259 -4.58 0.95 -10.12
CA ALA A 259 -3.72 1.80 -9.31
C ALA A 259 -2.34 1.16 -9.16
N VAL A 260 -1.32 2.02 -8.97
CA VAL A 260 0.07 1.57 -8.81
C VAL A 260 0.57 2.00 -7.45
N TYR A 261 1.17 1.07 -6.73
CA TYR A 261 1.70 1.25 -5.39
C TYR A 261 3.14 0.81 -5.32
N ALA A 262 3.90 1.35 -4.36
CA ALA A 262 5.25 0.88 -4.07
C ALA A 262 5.43 0.66 -2.57
N SER A 263 6.19 -0.38 -2.23
CA SER A 263 6.51 -0.75 -0.86
C SER A 263 7.97 -1.20 -0.75
N PRO A 264 8.56 -1.24 0.46
CA PRO A 264 9.85 -1.85 0.68
C PRO A 264 9.85 -3.31 0.23
N TRP A 265 11.01 -3.80 -0.21
CA TRP A 265 11.23 -5.21 -0.46
C TRP A 265 12.55 -5.66 0.17
N ASN A 266 12.50 -6.74 0.94
CA ASN A 266 13.68 -7.40 1.47
C ASN A 266 13.83 -8.75 0.78
N GLU A 267 15.00 -9.04 0.19
CA GLU A 267 15.27 -10.32 -0.48
C GLU A 267 15.09 -11.53 0.46
N ASP A 268 15.29 -11.33 1.76
CA ASP A 268 15.17 -12.39 2.77
C ASP A 268 13.70 -12.84 2.99
N ALA A 269 12.71 -12.04 2.61
CA ALA A 269 11.28 -12.36 2.77
C ALA A 269 10.74 -13.33 1.69
N GLY A 270 11.50 -13.59 0.62
CA GLY A 270 11.04 -14.43 -0.53
C GLY A 270 11.71 -15.79 -0.65
N ASP A 271 12.81 -16.06 0.06
CA ASP A 271 13.66 -17.24 -0.18
C ASP A 271 13.38 -18.44 0.76
N ALA A 272 12.41 -18.36 1.67
CA ALA A 272 12.15 -19.42 2.65
C ALA A 272 11.64 -20.75 2.04
N GLU A 273 11.20 -20.79 0.78
CA GLU A 273 10.67 -22.00 0.14
C GLU A 273 11.62 -22.71 -0.85
N ALA A 274 12.76 -22.15 -1.22
CA ALA A 274 13.62 -22.78 -2.23
C ALA A 274 14.49 -23.96 -1.71
N ASP A 275 14.60 -24.17 -0.39
CA ASP A 275 15.52 -25.14 0.20
C ASP A 275 14.84 -26.37 0.84
N ALA A 276 13.53 -26.55 0.67
CA ALA A 276 12.73 -27.66 1.24
C ALA A 276 12.24 -28.68 0.22
N ALA A 277 12.88 -28.83 -0.94
CA ALA A 277 12.57 -29.86 -1.95
C ALA A 277 13.70 -30.87 -2.15
#